data_c667055de58decdc0f07aff6aa3db493
#
_entry.id   c667055de58decdc0f07aff6aa3db493
#
_cell.length_a   1.000
_cell.length_b   1.000
_cell.length_c   1.000
_cell.angle_alpha   90.00
_cell.angle_beta   90.00
_cell.angle_gamma   90.00
#
_symmetry.space_group_name_H-M   'P 1'
#
loop_
_entity.id
_entity.type
_entity.pdbx_description
1 polymer ?
#
loop_
_entity_poly.entity_id
_entity_poly.type
_entity_poly.pdbx_seq_one_letter_code
_entity_poly.pdbx_strand_id
1 'polypeptide(L)'
;MSVETKLAFDQEYVKQFSTGRGEPEWLLNFRLKALELVDKLDLPKPDKTKIDKWNFTQFAHLQDVTASSFDELDDEVKALAGEATNEQNIVVQKDGATARLQLSEAVKQQGVIFTDLATALKEHGQLVEKYFMGDAVNVDENRLVALHVALMNGGTFIYVPKNTEVTVPLQAVYNVSEAALFNHVIVVAEDNSSVTYVENYVGSPKEETVANIVAEVYAGAGARVSFGAVDNLSENVTTYVVRRAHVGRDARVDWALGQMNDGNTVSENTTHLIGEGSYADTKTVTIGRGTQKQNFTTQVFHHGKHSEGYILKHGVMREEATAIFNGITKIEHGASKSNGEQTERVLMLSEKARGDANPILLIDEDDVTAGHAASVGRIDPLQMFYLMSRGITQKEAERLIIHGFLAPVVNQLPVESVKERFTEVIERKVK
;
A
#
# COMPACT_ATOMS: atom_id res chain seq x y z
N MET A 1 -6.25 -7.44 33.04
CA MET A 1 -7.52 -8.00 32.52
C MET A 1 -7.68 -7.39 31.14
N SER A 2 -7.44 -8.19 30.08
CA SER A 2 -7.76 -7.78 28.71
C SER A 2 -9.27 -7.65 28.64
N VAL A 3 -9.77 -6.49 28.29
CA VAL A 3 -11.17 -6.35 27.87
C VAL A 3 -11.27 -7.15 26.59
N GLU A 4 -11.87 -8.33 26.65
CA GLU A 4 -12.31 -9.06 25.47
C GLU A 4 -13.35 -8.19 24.77
N THR A 5 -12.91 -7.43 23.79
CA THR A 5 -13.81 -6.73 22.88
C THR A 5 -14.46 -7.82 22.02
N LYS A 6 -15.65 -8.26 22.40
CA LYS A 6 -16.43 -9.19 21.59
C LYS A 6 -16.61 -8.54 20.22
N LEU A 7 -16.09 -9.20 19.19
CA LEU A 7 -16.24 -8.73 17.81
C LEU A 7 -17.74 -8.57 17.51
N ALA A 8 -18.09 -7.51 16.80
CA ALA A 8 -19.47 -7.29 16.36
C ALA A 8 -19.91 -8.30 15.28
N PHE A 9 -18.99 -9.16 14.81
CA PHE A 9 -19.21 -10.11 13.71
C PHE A 9 -19.01 -11.54 14.24
N ASP A 10 -20.02 -12.36 14.06
CA ASP A 10 -19.99 -13.79 14.32
C ASP A 10 -20.00 -14.60 13.01
N GLN A 11 -20.00 -15.93 13.14
CA GLN A 11 -20.05 -16.81 11.97
C GLN A 11 -21.32 -16.61 11.14
N GLU A 12 -22.44 -16.29 11.79
CA GLU A 12 -23.72 -16.07 11.08
C GLU A 12 -23.65 -14.80 10.24
N TYR A 13 -23.08 -13.72 10.80
CA TYR A 13 -22.83 -12.50 10.06
C TYR A 13 -21.97 -12.75 8.82
N VAL A 14 -20.83 -13.46 8.97
CA VAL A 14 -19.92 -13.75 7.86
C VAL A 14 -20.59 -14.62 6.79
N LYS A 15 -21.44 -15.59 7.17
CA LYS A 15 -22.21 -16.41 6.22
C LYS A 15 -23.20 -15.57 5.42
N GLN A 16 -23.98 -14.73 6.10
CA GLN A 16 -24.96 -13.85 5.46
C GLN A 16 -24.27 -12.85 4.53
N PHE A 17 -23.16 -12.26 4.98
CA PHE A 17 -22.35 -11.34 4.21
C PHE A 17 -21.81 -11.97 2.91
N SER A 18 -21.20 -13.15 2.99
CA SER A 18 -20.65 -13.86 1.84
C SER A 18 -21.76 -14.35 0.89
N THR A 19 -22.85 -14.89 1.44
CA THR A 19 -24.00 -15.37 0.64
C THR A 19 -24.69 -14.22 -0.08
N GLY A 20 -24.89 -13.09 0.59
CA GLY A 20 -25.50 -11.88 0.00
C GLY A 20 -24.70 -11.33 -1.18
N ARG A 21 -23.37 -11.52 -1.18
CA ARG A 21 -22.45 -11.12 -2.25
C ARG A 21 -22.37 -12.14 -3.39
N GLY A 22 -22.93 -13.34 -3.20
CA GLY A 22 -22.87 -14.43 -4.19
C GLY A 22 -21.43 -14.96 -4.38
N GLU A 23 -20.66 -14.99 -3.30
CA GLU A 23 -19.28 -15.48 -3.32
C GLU A 23 -19.21 -16.99 -3.46
N PRO A 24 -18.13 -17.55 -4.06
CA PRO A 24 -17.95 -18.99 -4.18
C PRO A 24 -17.74 -19.65 -2.81
N GLU A 25 -18.14 -20.92 -2.70
CA GLU A 25 -18.12 -21.71 -1.46
C GLU A 25 -16.71 -21.79 -0.84
N TRP A 26 -15.65 -21.88 -1.66
CA TRP A 26 -14.29 -21.92 -1.16
C TRP A 26 -13.93 -20.63 -0.38
N LEU A 27 -14.40 -19.46 -0.84
CA LEU A 27 -14.14 -18.20 -0.16
C LEU A 27 -14.94 -18.09 1.14
N LEU A 28 -16.21 -18.52 1.15
CA LEU A 28 -16.97 -18.59 2.39
C LEU A 28 -16.27 -19.46 3.45
N ASN A 29 -15.83 -20.66 3.06
CA ASN A 29 -15.09 -21.55 3.96
C ASN A 29 -13.80 -20.92 4.46
N PHE A 30 -13.10 -20.18 3.60
CA PHE A 30 -11.87 -19.48 3.97
C PHE A 30 -12.12 -18.29 4.91
N ARG A 31 -13.21 -17.53 4.71
CA ARG A 31 -13.64 -16.47 5.64
C ARG A 31 -13.96 -17.01 7.03
N LEU A 32 -14.70 -18.13 7.11
CA LEU A 32 -15.03 -18.75 8.39
C LEU A 32 -13.80 -19.25 9.15
N LYS A 33 -12.85 -19.87 8.42
CA LYS A 33 -11.55 -20.26 8.99
C LYS A 33 -10.77 -19.03 9.46
N ALA A 34 -10.75 -17.97 8.70
CA ALA A 34 -10.08 -16.72 9.06
C ALA A 34 -10.71 -16.09 10.32
N LEU A 35 -12.03 -16.08 10.42
CA LEU A 35 -12.75 -15.59 11.61
C LEU A 35 -12.35 -16.35 12.88
N GLU A 36 -12.18 -17.68 12.80
CA GLU A 36 -11.68 -18.47 13.93
C GLU A 36 -10.26 -18.12 14.33
N LEU A 37 -9.42 -17.70 13.37
CA LEU A 37 -8.05 -17.26 13.64
C LEU A 37 -8.00 -15.89 14.30
N VAL A 38 -8.95 -15.00 14.04
CA VAL A 38 -9.02 -13.67 14.69
C VAL A 38 -9.00 -13.76 16.21
N ASP A 39 -9.67 -14.74 16.78
CA ASP A 39 -9.72 -14.94 18.24
C ASP A 39 -8.47 -15.60 18.80
N LYS A 40 -7.67 -16.27 17.97
CA LYS A 40 -6.50 -17.06 18.38
C LYS A 40 -5.18 -16.30 18.19
N LEU A 41 -5.14 -15.36 17.24
CA LEU A 41 -3.91 -14.66 16.87
C LEU A 41 -3.75 -13.34 17.63
N ASP A 42 -2.51 -12.98 17.88
CA ASP A 42 -2.14 -11.67 18.42
C ASP A 42 -2.29 -10.56 17.35
N LEU A 43 -2.44 -9.32 17.82
CA LEU A 43 -2.20 -8.13 16.97
C LEU A 43 -0.74 -8.12 16.48
N PRO A 44 -0.45 -7.57 15.31
CA PRO A 44 0.92 -7.35 14.89
C PRO A 44 1.68 -6.50 15.92
N LYS A 45 2.97 -6.72 16.05
CA LYS A 45 3.83 -6.03 17.04
C LYS A 45 4.85 -5.14 16.31
N PRO A 46 4.42 -4.02 15.72
CA PRO A 46 5.33 -3.13 15.01
C PRO A 46 6.38 -2.56 15.98
N ASP A 47 7.64 -2.54 15.54
CA ASP A 47 8.75 -2.10 16.39
C ASP A 47 8.51 -0.69 16.93
N LYS A 48 8.82 -0.46 18.22
CA LYS A 48 8.68 0.83 18.92
C LYS A 48 7.30 1.47 18.89
N THR A 49 6.25 0.79 18.41
CA THR A 49 4.89 1.32 18.31
C THR A 49 3.89 0.43 19.02
N LYS A 50 3.23 0.96 20.04
CA LYS A 50 2.15 0.24 20.75
C LYS A 50 0.81 0.54 20.10
N ILE A 51 0.20 -0.49 19.54
CA ILE A 51 -1.07 -0.38 18.81
C ILE A 51 -2.28 -0.99 19.54
N ASP A 52 -2.07 -1.53 20.76
CA ASP A 52 -3.13 -2.22 21.52
C ASP A 52 -4.38 -1.37 21.78
N LYS A 53 -4.24 -0.05 21.73
CA LYS A 53 -5.34 0.91 21.95
C LYS A 53 -5.86 1.53 20.65
N TRP A 54 -5.35 1.14 19.50
CA TRP A 54 -5.83 1.65 18.23
C TRP A 54 -7.12 0.94 17.83
N ASN A 55 -8.00 1.67 17.18
CA ASN A 55 -9.25 1.11 16.70
C ASN A 55 -9.03 0.34 15.37
N PHE A 56 -9.04 -0.99 15.40
CA PHE A 56 -9.00 -1.84 14.20
C PHE A 56 -10.29 -2.63 13.97
N THR A 57 -11.24 -2.56 14.89
CA THR A 57 -12.40 -3.47 14.91
C THR A 57 -13.74 -2.78 15.16
N GLN A 58 -13.72 -1.50 15.54
CA GLN A 58 -14.94 -0.74 15.79
C GLN A 58 -15.23 0.19 14.61
N PHE A 59 -16.30 -0.08 13.91
CA PHE A 59 -16.81 0.72 12.81
C PHE A 59 -18.33 0.53 12.72
N ALA A 60 -19.02 1.50 12.14
CA ALA A 60 -20.48 1.52 12.15
C ALA A 60 -21.08 0.33 11.36
N HIS A 61 -20.55 0.05 10.18
CA HIS A 61 -21.00 -1.05 9.32
C HIS A 61 -19.97 -1.38 8.23
N LEU A 62 -20.13 -2.56 7.62
CA LEU A 62 -19.58 -2.88 6.30
C LEU A 62 -20.71 -2.60 5.30
N GLN A 63 -20.41 -1.96 4.20
CA GLN A 63 -21.43 -1.67 3.20
C GLN A 63 -21.90 -2.97 2.55
N ASP A 64 -23.22 -3.17 2.52
CA ASP A 64 -23.84 -4.17 1.67
C ASP A 64 -23.64 -3.79 0.19
N VAL A 65 -23.56 -4.81 -0.67
CA VAL A 65 -23.24 -4.65 -2.10
C VAL A 65 -24.39 -3.90 -2.81
N THR A 66 -24.45 -2.61 -2.63
CA THR A 66 -25.22 -1.72 -3.50
C THR A 66 -24.25 -1.02 -4.43
N ALA A 67 -24.49 -1.12 -5.75
CA ALA A 67 -23.72 -0.34 -6.70
C ALA A 67 -23.81 1.15 -6.30
N SER A 68 -22.66 1.77 -6.07
CA SER A 68 -22.61 3.21 -5.81
C SER A 68 -22.73 3.96 -7.12
N SER A 69 -23.47 5.07 -7.13
CA SER A 69 -23.51 5.94 -8.30
C SER A 69 -22.22 6.78 -8.35
N PHE A 70 -21.58 6.84 -9.53
CA PHE A 70 -20.41 7.71 -9.72
C PHE A 70 -20.73 9.19 -9.47
N ASP A 71 -21.96 9.62 -9.78
CA ASP A 71 -22.39 11.00 -9.59
C ASP A 71 -22.51 11.43 -8.12
N GLU A 72 -22.65 10.46 -7.22
CA GLU A 72 -22.74 10.68 -5.77
C GLU A 72 -21.37 10.71 -5.05
N LEU A 73 -20.27 10.54 -5.80
CA LEU A 73 -18.93 10.59 -5.25
C LEU A 73 -18.47 12.03 -5.00
N ASP A 74 -17.56 12.19 -4.04
CA ASP A 74 -16.93 13.46 -3.74
C ASP A 74 -16.14 14.00 -4.93
N ASP A 75 -16.00 15.34 -5.02
CA ASP A 75 -15.28 16.00 -6.11
C ASP A 75 -13.81 15.57 -6.21
N GLU A 76 -13.15 15.27 -5.09
CA GLU A 76 -11.78 14.75 -5.09
C GLU A 76 -11.71 13.38 -5.77
N VAL A 77 -12.66 12.49 -5.49
CA VAL A 77 -12.74 11.15 -6.12
C VAL A 77 -13.02 11.28 -7.61
N LYS A 78 -13.96 12.17 -7.99
CA LYS A 78 -14.26 12.45 -9.40
C LYS A 78 -13.06 13.01 -10.14
N ALA A 79 -12.31 13.92 -9.52
CA ALA A 79 -11.10 14.49 -10.11
C ALA A 79 -10.02 13.44 -10.32
N LEU A 80 -9.81 12.53 -9.34
CA LEU A 80 -8.88 11.41 -9.47
C LEU A 80 -9.28 10.41 -10.55
N ALA A 81 -10.58 10.15 -10.65
CA ALA A 81 -11.12 9.24 -11.67
C ALA A 81 -11.03 9.84 -13.09
N GLY A 82 -11.05 11.17 -13.22
CA GLY A 82 -11.07 11.87 -14.48
C GLY A 82 -12.36 11.66 -15.28
N GLU A 83 -12.42 12.28 -16.47
CA GLU A 83 -13.53 12.09 -17.39
C GLU A 83 -13.52 10.69 -18.00
N ALA A 84 -14.69 10.09 -18.19
CA ALA A 84 -14.82 8.79 -18.83
C ALA A 84 -14.46 8.88 -20.31
N THR A 85 -13.38 8.21 -20.70
CA THR A 85 -12.95 8.08 -22.10
C THR A 85 -12.81 6.62 -22.49
N ASN A 86 -12.98 6.29 -23.75
CA ASN A 86 -12.88 4.89 -24.22
C ASN A 86 -11.46 4.27 -24.04
N GLU A 87 -10.47 5.09 -23.76
CA GLU A 87 -9.07 4.66 -23.55
C GLU A 87 -8.71 4.48 -22.07
N GLN A 88 -9.61 4.85 -21.16
CA GLN A 88 -9.35 4.77 -19.73
C GLN A 88 -9.44 3.33 -19.20
N ASN A 89 -8.56 3.00 -18.28
CA ASN A 89 -8.57 1.73 -17.54
C ASN A 89 -8.65 2.05 -16.05
N ILE A 90 -9.87 1.97 -15.48
CA ILE A 90 -10.10 2.42 -14.10
C ILE A 90 -11.17 1.61 -13.37
N VAL A 91 -10.90 1.38 -12.08
CA VAL A 91 -11.88 0.91 -11.09
C VAL A 91 -12.06 2.02 -10.05
N VAL A 92 -13.29 2.42 -9.78
CA VAL A 92 -13.62 3.36 -8.69
C VAL A 92 -14.57 2.66 -7.74
N GLN A 93 -14.20 2.60 -6.46
CA GLN A 93 -15.02 2.01 -5.41
C GLN A 93 -15.27 3.02 -4.28
N LYS A 94 -16.50 3.04 -3.75
CA LYS A 94 -16.87 3.75 -2.54
C LYS A 94 -17.26 2.71 -1.48
N ASP A 95 -16.55 2.71 -0.33
CA ASP A 95 -16.79 1.79 0.77
C ASP A 95 -16.85 0.30 0.34
N GLY A 96 -16.05 -0.08 -0.67
CA GLY A 96 -16.01 -1.41 -1.26
C GLY A 96 -17.01 -1.67 -2.40
N ALA A 97 -18.01 -0.81 -2.62
CA ALA A 97 -18.94 -0.92 -3.74
C ALA A 97 -18.39 -0.25 -5.01
N THR A 98 -18.52 -0.92 -6.17
CA THR A 98 -18.01 -0.40 -7.44
C THR A 98 -18.95 0.67 -7.99
N ALA A 99 -18.40 1.89 -8.18
CA ALA A 99 -19.10 3.04 -8.79
C ALA A 99 -18.77 3.22 -10.28
N ARG A 100 -17.56 2.83 -10.69
CA ARG A 100 -17.13 2.83 -12.09
C ARG A 100 -16.15 1.68 -12.33
N LEU A 101 -16.37 0.97 -13.42
CA LEU A 101 -15.45 -0.04 -13.95
C LEU A 101 -15.31 0.20 -15.45
N GLN A 102 -14.11 0.46 -15.90
CA GLN A 102 -13.81 0.65 -17.30
C GLN A 102 -12.48 0.03 -17.68
N LEU A 103 -12.47 -0.73 -18.75
CA LEU A 103 -11.30 -1.28 -19.39
C LEU A 103 -11.39 -1.04 -20.88
N SER A 104 -10.36 -0.44 -21.46
CA SER A 104 -10.30 -0.15 -22.89
C SER A 104 -10.30 -1.43 -23.73
N GLU A 105 -10.91 -1.36 -24.91
CA GLU A 105 -10.95 -2.52 -25.85
C GLU A 105 -9.54 -2.98 -26.25
N ALA A 106 -8.59 -2.06 -26.37
CA ALA A 106 -7.21 -2.40 -26.70
C ALA A 106 -6.55 -3.30 -25.65
N VAL A 107 -6.82 -3.05 -24.34
CA VAL A 107 -6.29 -3.86 -23.24
C VAL A 107 -7.06 -5.18 -23.11
N LYS A 108 -8.38 -5.17 -23.30
CA LYS A 108 -9.20 -6.39 -23.32
C LYS A 108 -8.76 -7.38 -24.43
N GLN A 109 -8.48 -6.89 -25.62
CA GLN A 109 -8.05 -7.72 -26.75
C GLN A 109 -6.69 -8.40 -26.52
N GLN A 110 -5.89 -7.88 -25.59
CA GLN A 110 -4.65 -8.52 -25.15
C GLN A 110 -4.89 -9.68 -24.17
N GLY A 111 -6.13 -9.95 -23.78
CA GLY A 111 -6.49 -10.97 -22.79
C GLY A 111 -6.23 -10.54 -21.34
N VAL A 112 -6.01 -9.26 -21.09
CA VAL A 112 -5.81 -8.71 -19.75
C VAL A 112 -7.14 -8.69 -18.99
N ILE A 113 -7.11 -9.16 -17.76
CA ILE A 113 -8.22 -9.02 -16.81
C ILE A 113 -7.89 -7.84 -15.88
N PHE A 114 -8.76 -6.87 -15.83
CA PHE A 114 -8.72 -5.78 -14.87
C PHE A 114 -10.15 -5.44 -14.45
N THR A 115 -10.50 -5.83 -13.25
CA THR A 115 -11.87 -5.70 -12.75
C THR A 115 -11.88 -5.60 -11.22
N ASP A 116 -13.01 -5.22 -10.64
CA ASP A 116 -13.20 -5.33 -9.20
C ASP A 116 -13.18 -6.79 -8.76
N LEU A 117 -12.79 -7.02 -7.50
CA LEU A 117 -12.59 -8.37 -6.99
C LEU A 117 -13.90 -9.18 -6.91
N ALA A 118 -15.04 -8.53 -6.66
CA ALA A 118 -16.33 -9.21 -6.61
C ALA A 118 -16.73 -9.76 -7.99
N THR A 119 -16.49 -9.00 -9.04
CA THR A 119 -16.67 -9.45 -10.44
C THR A 119 -15.67 -10.56 -10.78
N ALA A 120 -14.39 -10.40 -10.40
CA ALA A 120 -13.36 -11.42 -10.63
C ALA A 120 -13.69 -12.76 -9.97
N LEU A 121 -14.22 -12.76 -8.75
CA LEU A 121 -14.65 -13.97 -8.04
C LEU A 121 -15.76 -14.73 -8.77
N LYS A 122 -16.65 -14.03 -9.47
CA LYS A 122 -17.75 -14.62 -10.25
C LYS A 122 -17.30 -15.11 -11.61
N GLU A 123 -16.52 -14.32 -12.33
CA GLU A 123 -16.15 -14.58 -13.72
C GLU A 123 -14.85 -15.38 -13.87
N HIS A 124 -13.91 -15.22 -12.91
CA HIS A 124 -12.57 -15.78 -12.92
C HIS A 124 -12.20 -16.51 -11.62
N GLY A 125 -13.18 -17.06 -10.91
CA GLY A 125 -13.04 -17.58 -9.54
C GLY A 125 -11.87 -18.56 -9.33
N GLN A 126 -11.61 -19.49 -10.26
CA GLN A 126 -10.47 -20.42 -10.17
C GLN A 126 -9.11 -19.71 -10.25
N LEU A 127 -9.04 -18.65 -11.05
CA LEU A 127 -7.82 -17.86 -11.18
C LEU A 127 -7.58 -17.02 -9.93
N VAL A 128 -8.65 -16.43 -9.36
CA VAL A 128 -8.56 -15.71 -8.09
C VAL A 128 -8.15 -16.64 -6.96
N GLU A 129 -8.77 -17.84 -6.85
CA GLU A 129 -8.46 -18.84 -5.80
C GLU A 129 -6.98 -19.24 -5.81
N LYS A 130 -6.35 -19.31 -6.99
CA LYS A 130 -4.93 -19.67 -7.15
C LYS A 130 -3.99 -18.64 -6.50
N TYR A 131 -4.35 -17.36 -6.51
CA TYR A 131 -3.45 -16.28 -6.07
C TYR A 131 -3.90 -15.60 -4.78
N PHE A 132 -5.17 -15.71 -4.39
CA PHE A 132 -5.74 -15.09 -3.21
C PHE A 132 -5.16 -15.68 -1.92
N MET A 133 -4.51 -14.86 -1.10
CA MET A 133 -3.86 -15.29 0.15
C MET A 133 -3.05 -16.58 -0.05
N GLY A 134 -2.29 -16.58 -1.14
CA GLY A 134 -1.45 -17.71 -1.55
C GLY A 134 -0.08 -17.66 -0.90
N ASP A 135 0.98 -17.66 -1.74
CA ASP A 135 2.36 -17.67 -1.24
C ASP A 135 2.82 -16.30 -0.71
N ALA A 136 2.17 -15.20 -1.09
CA ALA A 136 2.63 -13.86 -0.72
C ALA A 136 2.20 -13.46 0.70
N VAL A 137 0.94 -13.65 1.05
CA VAL A 137 0.41 -13.32 2.38
C VAL A 137 -0.32 -14.52 2.98
N ASN A 138 0.06 -14.93 4.20
CA ASN A 138 -0.60 -16.04 4.89
C ASN A 138 -1.69 -15.53 5.84
N VAL A 139 -2.86 -16.15 5.83
CA VAL A 139 -4.01 -15.77 6.66
C VAL A 139 -3.74 -15.83 8.16
N ASP A 140 -2.78 -16.62 8.60
CA ASP A 140 -2.42 -16.86 10.00
C ASP A 140 -1.23 -16.01 10.50
N GLU A 141 -0.79 -15.02 9.75
CA GLU A 141 0.33 -14.18 10.16
C GLU A 141 0.04 -13.35 11.41
N ASN A 142 -1.13 -12.77 11.48
CA ASN A 142 -1.58 -12.01 12.64
C ASN A 142 -3.10 -11.77 12.60
N ARG A 143 -3.65 -11.27 13.70
CA ARG A 143 -5.07 -11.00 13.86
C ARG A 143 -5.66 -10.09 12.78
N LEU A 144 -4.95 -9.06 12.32
CA LEU A 144 -5.47 -8.08 11.35
C LEU A 144 -5.51 -8.65 9.93
N VAL A 145 -4.59 -9.55 9.58
CA VAL A 145 -4.64 -10.28 8.30
C VAL A 145 -5.80 -11.29 8.31
N ALA A 146 -5.99 -12.00 9.41
CA ALA A 146 -7.14 -12.89 9.55
C ALA A 146 -8.47 -12.12 9.48
N LEU A 147 -8.56 -10.98 10.16
CA LEU A 147 -9.74 -10.10 10.11
C LEU A 147 -9.99 -9.57 8.69
N HIS A 148 -8.92 -9.25 7.94
CA HIS A 148 -9.02 -8.84 6.54
C HIS A 148 -9.75 -9.88 5.70
N VAL A 149 -9.34 -11.14 5.77
CA VAL A 149 -9.97 -12.21 5.00
C VAL A 149 -11.43 -12.43 5.42
N ALA A 150 -11.71 -12.39 6.72
CA ALA A 150 -13.08 -12.58 7.24
C ALA A 150 -14.05 -11.50 6.72
N LEU A 151 -13.59 -10.25 6.59
CA LEU A 151 -14.44 -9.08 6.32
C LEU A 151 -14.19 -8.37 4.99
N MET A 152 -13.26 -8.84 4.15
CA MET A 152 -12.94 -8.25 2.86
C MET A 152 -14.19 -7.87 2.08
N ASN A 153 -14.31 -6.59 1.72
CA ASN A 153 -15.50 -6.03 1.07
C ASN A 153 -15.22 -5.26 -0.23
N GLY A 154 -13.96 -5.00 -0.55
CA GLY A 154 -13.54 -4.31 -1.78
C GLY A 154 -12.25 -4.87 -2.33
N GLY A 155 -11.85 -4.37 -3.49
CA GLY A 155 -10.58 -4.70 -4.11
C GLY A 155 -10.60 -4.79 -5.62
N THR A 156 -9.44 -5.12 -6.17
CA THR A 156 -9.22 -5.19 -7.62
C THR A 156 -8.38 -6.43 -7.96
N PHE A 157 -8.75 -7.08 -9.05
CA PHE A 157 -8.02 -8.20 -9.63
C PHE A 157 -7.42 -7.82 -10.98
N ILE A 158 -6.11 -7.98 -11.12
CA ILE A 158 -5.34 -7.72 -12.34
C ILE A 158 -4.62 -9.01 -12.75
N TYR A 159 -4.84 -9.43 -13.99
CA TYR A 159 -4.10 -10.53 -14.59
C TYR A 159 -3.62 -10.15 -15.98
N VAL A 160 -2.30 -10.21 -16.19
CA VAL A 160 -1.66 -9.90 -17.47
C VAL A 160 -1.05 -11.19 -18.02
N PRO A 161 -1.54 -11.68 -19.19
CA PRO A 161 -1.04 -12.91 -19.79
C PRO A 161 0.44 -12.85 -20.19
N LYS A 162 1.05 -14.01 -20.41
CA LYS A 162 2.44 -14.13 -20.90
C LYS A 162 2.69 -13.30 -22.15
N ASN A 163 3.88 -12.69 -22.22
CA ASN A 163 4.35 -11.91 -23.38
C ASN A 163 3.43 -10.73 -23.74
N THR A 164 2.72 -10.17 -22.76
CA THR A 164 1.81 -9.04 -22.95
C THR A 164 2.39 -7.79 -22.31
N GLU A 165 2.46 -6.70 -23.07
CA GLU A 165 2.86 -5.38 -22.60
C GLU A 165 1.64 -4.46 -22.49
N VAL A 166 1.29 -4.04 -21.28
CA VAL A 166 0.22 -3.07 -21.02
C VAL A 166 0.87 -1.69 -20.92
N THR A 167 0.74 -0.90 -21.98
CA THR A 167 1.42 0.40 -22.12
C THR A 167 0.70 1.55 -21.41
N VAL A 168 -0.60 1.38 -21.12
CA VAL A 168 -1.43 2.40 -20.43
C VAL A 168 -1.63 1.96 -18.99
N PRO A 169 -1.42 2.84 -17.99
CA PRO A 169 -1.61 2.47 -16.60
C PRO A 169 -3.04 1.99 -16.29
N LEU A 170 -3.15 0.95 -15.48
CA LEU A 170 -4.39 0.50 -14.85
C LEU A 170 -4.54 1.27 -13.52
N GLN A 171 -5.70 1.86 -13.29
CA GLN A 171 -5.89 2.76 -12.15
C GLN A 171 -7.04 2.29 -11.25
N ALA A 172 -6.87 2.45 -9.93
CA ALA A 172 -7.95 2.27 -8.97
C ALA A 172 -8.07 3.48 -8.04
N VAL A 173 -9.30 3.84 -7.70
CA VAL A 173 -9.60 4.85 -6.69
C VAL A 173 -10.54 4.23 -5.66
N TYR A 174 -10.10 4.20 -4.41
CA TYR A 174 -10.84 3.66 -3.28
C TYR A 174 -11.23 4.81 -2.34
N ASN A 175 -12.53 5.06 -2.24
CA ASN A 175 -13.07 6.08 -1.36
C ASN A 175 -13.59 5.45 -0.06
N VAL A 176 -13.09 5.95 1.08
CA VAL A 176 -13.59 5.63 2.42
C VAL A 176 -14.47 6.77 2.89
N SER A 177 -15.77 6.55 2.96
CA SER A 177 -16.78 7.59 3.20
C SER A 177 -17.54 7.39 4.50
N GLU A 178 -18.13 6.22 4.70
CA GLU A 178 -18.98 5.92 5.86
C GLU A 178 -18.70 4.55 6.46
N ALA A 179 -18.38 3.54 5.64
CA ALA A 179 -18.14 2.17 6.09
C ALA A 179 -16.64 1.85 6.23
N ALA A 180 -16.33 0.79 6.93
CA ALA A 180 -14.97 0.25 6.96
C ALA A 180 -14.61 -0.34 5.59
N LEU A 181 -13.34 -0.20 5.21
CA LEU A 181 -12.81 -0.75 3.97
C LEU A 181 -11.80 -1.86 4.27
N PHE A 182 -12.11 -3.08 3.85
CA PHE A 182 -11.21 -4.22 3.82
C PHE A 182 -10.89 -4.53 2.35
N ASN A 183 -9.84 -3.90 1.83
CA ASN A 183 -9.56 -3.84 0.40
C ASN A 183 -8.45 -4.81 -0.01
N HIS A 184 -8.73 -5.71 -0.93
CA HIS A 184 -7.79 -6.73 -1.38
C HIS A 184 -7.44 -6.57 -2.86
N VAL A 185 -6.16 -6.35 -3.15
CA VAL A 185 -5.65 -6.17 -4.52
C VAL A 185 -4.76 -7.35 -4.89
N ILE A 186 -4.99 -7.92 -6.06
CA ILE A 186 -4.14 -8.97 -6.61
C ILE A 186 -3.63 -8.53 -7.98
N VAL A 187 -2.32 -8.50 -8.16
CA VAL A 187 -1.66 -8.20 -9.43
C VAL A 187 -0.85 -9.40 -9.87
N VAL A 188 -1.24 -10.01 -10.96
CA VAL A 188 -0.51 -11.12 -11.57
C VAL A 188 0.02 -10.70 -12.93
N ALA A 189 1.33 -10.65 -13.05
CA ALA A 189 2.04 -10.44 -14.30
C ALA A 189 2.75 -11.75 -14.68
N GLU A 190 2.22 -12.46 -15.67
CA GLU A 190 2.81 -13.73 -16.14
C GLU A 190 4.15 -13.49 -16.84
N ASP A 191 4.85 -14.57 -17.24
CA ASP A 191 6.19 -14.49 -17.82
C ASP A 191 6.29 -13.49 -18.99
N ASN A 192 7.35 -12.66 -18.98
CA ASN A 192 7.66 -11.63 -19.98
C ASN A 192 6.52 -10.61 -20.20
N SER A 193 5.66 -10.40 -19.21
CA SER A 193 4.63 -9.38 -19.28
C SER A 193 5.06 -8.10 -18.58
N SER A 194 4.37 -6.98 -18.89
CA SER A 194 4.60 -5.73 -18.19
C SER A 194 3.30 -4.98 -17.91
N VAL A 195 3.21 -4.39 -16.73
CA VAL A 195 2.05 -3.61 -16.30
C VAL A 195 2.46 -2.51 -15.32
N THR A 196 1.77 -1.38 -15.45
CA THR A 196 1.75 -0.32 -14.45
C THR A 196 0.37 -0.29 -13.80
N TYR A 197 0.32 -0.43 -12.48
CA TYR A 197 -0.88 -0.29 -11.69
C TYR A 197 -0.73 0.86 -10.69
N VAL A 198 -1.77 1.67 -10.55
CA VAL A 198 -1.80 2.82 -9.65
C VAL A 198 -3.07 2.80 -8.83
N GLU A 199 -2.94 2.92 -7.52
CA GLU A 199 -4.07 3.02 -6.61
C GLU A 199 -4.03 4.29 -5.76
N ASN A 200 -5.20 4.85 -5.49
CA ASN A 200 -5.38 5.99 -4.62
C ASN A 200 -6.44 5.66 -3.55
N TYR A 201 -6.06 5.78 -2.28
CA TYR A 201 -6.98 5.71 -1.15
C TYR A 201 -7.26 7.12 -0.66
N VAL A 202 -8.52 7.51 -0.69
CA VAL A 202 -8.97 8.84 -0.28
C VAL A 202 -10.25 8.74 0.55
N GLY A 203 -10.48 9.72 1.40
CA GLY A 203 -11.73 9.79 2.16
C GLY A 203 -11.59 10.52 3.48
N SER A 204 -12.71 11.10 3.91
CA SER A 204 -12.81 11.85 5.16
C SER A 204 -14.13 11.51 5.86
N PRO A 205 -14.27 10.27 6.37
CA PRO A 205 -15.46 9.88 7.13
C PRO A 205 -15.65 10.78 8.36
N LYS A 206 -16.91 11.01 8.72
CA LYS A 206 -17.26 11.85 9.89
C LYS A 206 -17.00 11.12 11.20
N GLU A 207 -17.17 9.81 11.19
CA GLU A 207 -16.96 8.95 12.36
C GLU A 207 -15.66 8.14 12.20
N GLU A 208 -15.13 7.67 13.33
CA GLU A 208 -13.98 6.78 13.31
C GLU A 208 -14.28 5.50 12.55
N THR A 209 -13.39 5.12 11.65
CA THR A 209 -13.51 3.89 10.87
C THR A 209 -12.14 3.27 10.62
N VAL A 210 -12.12 2.18 9.85
CA VAL A 210 -10.94 1.35 9.60
C VAL A 210 -10.73 1.17 8.10
N ALA A 211 -9.48 1.28 7.66
CA ALA A 211 -9.04 0.79 6.36
C ALA A 211 -8.00 -0.32 6.57
N ASN A 212 -8.32 -1.53 6.13
CA ASN A 212 -7.43 -2.67 6.15
C ASN A 212 -7.14 -3.09 4.70
N ILE A 213 -5.90 -2.91 4.26
CA ILE A 213 -5.49 -3.01 2.87
C ILE A 213 -4.48 -4.14 2.72
N VAL A 214 -4.77 -5.09 1.85
CA VAL A 214 -3.84 -6.14 1.46
C VAL A 214 -3.63 -6.09 -0.05
N ALA A 215 -2.36 -6.10 -0.50
CA ALA A 215 -2.01 -6.20 -1.91
C ALA A 215 -0.98 -7.29 -2.12
N GLU A 216 -1.27 -8.19 -3.06
CA GLU A 216 -0.42 -9.29 -3.47
C GLU A 216 0.02 -9.09 -4.92
N VAL A 217 1.33 -9.13 -5.17
CA VAL A 217 1.93 -8.95 -6.50
C VAL A 217 2.74 -10.19 -6.85
N TYR A 218 2.41 -10.79 -7.97
CA TYR A 218 3.11 -11.95 -8.52
C TYR A 218 3.71 -11.61 -9.88
N ALA A 219 5.03 -11.50 -9.93
CA ALA A 219 5.77 -11.22 -11.17
C ALA A 219 6.46 -12.50 -11.66
N GLY A 220 5.98 -13.06 -12.75
CA GLY A 220 6.55 -14.22 -13.41
C GLY A 220 7.94 -13.97 -13.99
N ALA A 221 8.57 -14.98 -14.60
CA ALA A 221 9.92 -14.82 -15.14
C ALA A 221 9.98 -13.70 -16.19
N GLY A 222 10.93 -12.77 -16.06
CA GLY A 222 11.10 -11.64 -16.97
C GLY A 222 9.97 -10.59 -16.92
N ALA A 223 9.01 -10.73 -16.02
CA ALA A 223 7.90 -9.78 -15.90
C ALA A 223 8.34 -8.46 -15.26
N ARG A 224 7.60 -7.39 -15.56
CA ARG A 224 7.83 -6.06 -15.00
C ARG A 224 6.54 -5.48 -14.43
N VAL A 225 6.55 -5.16 -13.14
CA VAL A 225 5.41 -4.53 -12.47
C VAL A 225 5.85 -3.19 -11.87
N SER A 226 5.21 -2.10 -12.27
CA SER A 226 5.31 -0.82 -11.58
C SER A 226 4.04 -0.59 -10.76
N PHE A 227 4.17 -0.56 -9.44
CA PHE A 227 3.06 -0.40 -8.51
C PHE A 227 3.14 0.95 -7.81
N GLY A 228 2.19 1.83 -8.10
CA GLY A 228 2.05 3.12 -7.43
C GLY A 228 0.89 3.10 -6.43
N ALA A 229 1.11 3.63 -5.24
CA ALA A 229 0.04 3.82 -4.24
C ALA A 229 0.13 5.18 -3.59
N VAL A 230 -1.01 5.83 -3.40
CA VAL A 230 -1.13 7.05 -2.59
C VAL A 230 -2.19 6.83 -1.52
N ASP A 231 -1.76 6.65 -0.29
CA ASP A 231 -2.62 6.48 0.88
C ASP A 231 -2.84 7.87 1.50
N ASN A 232 -4.02 8.46 1.31
CA ASN A 232 -4.36 9.83 1.75
C ASN A 232 -5.73 9.86 2.43
N LEU A 233 -5.85 9.09 3.52
CA LEU A 233 -7.04 9.00 4.36
C LEU A 233 -6.97 10.00 5.52
N SER A 234 -8.12 10.52 5.94
CA SER A 234 -8.22 11.50 7.02
C SER A 234 -7.88 10.92 8.41
N GLU A 235 -7.84 11.79 9.40
CA GLU A 235 -7.52 11.49 10.80
C GLU A 235 -8.47 10.47 11.46
N ASN A 236 -9.72 10.39 10.98
CA ASN A 236 -10.71 9.45 11.50
C ASN A 236 -10.54 8.01 11.00
N VAL A 237 -9.53 7.74 10.14
CA VAL A 237 -9.30 6.40 9.60
C VAL A 237 -8.05 5.79 10.21
N THR A 238 -8.23 4.73 11.01
CA THR A 238 -7.11 3.88 11.42
C THR A 238 -6.78 2.90 10.30
N THR A 239 -5.51 2.88 9.87
CA THR A 239 -5.12 2.13 8.68
C THR A 239 -4.11 1.03 9.00
N TYR A 240 -4.37 -0.17 8.49
CA TYR A 240 -3.43 -1.29 8.43
C TYR A 240 -3.20 -1.69 6.98
N VAL A 241 -1.94 -1.75 6.56
CA VAL A 241 -1.57 -2.04 5.17
C VAL A 241 -0.54 -3.15 5.11
N VAL A 242 -0.78 -4.14 4.26
CA VAL A 242 0.18 -5.17 3.88
C VAL A 242 0.29 -5.20 2.36
N ARG A 243 1.47 -4.89 1.81
CA ARG A 243 1.76 -5.01 0.38
C ARG A 243 2.92 -5.98 0.20
N ARG A 244 2.74 -7.02 -0.59
CA ARG A 244 3.76 -8.04 -0.82
C ARG A 244 3.94 -8.38 -2.28
N ALA A 245 5.20 -8.67 -2.65
CA ALA A 245 5.52 -9.15 -3.97
C ALA A 245 6.38 -10.42 -3.93
N HIS A 246 6.09 -11.33 -4.83
CA HIS A 246 6.93 -12.45 -5.22
C HIS A 246 7.50 -12.19 -6.62
N VAL A 247 8.83 -12.12 -6.73
CA VAL A 247 9.54 -11.71 -7.95
C VAL A 247 10.30 -12.91 -8.52
N GLY A 248 9.88 -13.36 -9.69
CA GLY A 248 10.45 -14.49 -10.40
C GLY A 248 11.82 -14.18 -11.03
N ARG A 249 12.35 -15.15 -11.80
CA ARG A 249 13.66 -15.02 -12.44
C ARG A 249 13.68 -13.85 -13.43
N ASP A 250 14.72 -13.00 -13.35
CA ASP A 250 14.92 -11.83 -14.22
C ASP A 250 13.71 -10.86 -14.23
N ALA A 251 12.80 -11.00 -13.26
CA ALA A 251 11.64 -10.12 -13.13
C ALA A 251 11.95 -8.89 -12.29
N ARG A 252 11.11 -7.86 -12.42
CA ARG A 252 11.27 -6.58 -11.75
C ARG A 252 9.96 -6.09 -11.15
N VAL A 253 10.04 -5.60 -9.90
CA VAL A 253 8.94 -4.88 -9.23
C VAL A 253 9.45 -3.53 -8.73
N ASP A 254 8.81 -2.45 -9.18
CA ASP A 254 9.07 -1.09 -8.73
C ASP A 254 7.89 -0.59 -7.90
N TRP A 255 8.14 -0.23 -6.64
CA TRP A 255 7.15 0.36 -5.75
C TRP A 255 7.32 1.87 -5.65
N ALA A 256 6.21 2.59 -5.80
CA ALA A 256 6.11 4.04 -5.57
C ALA A 256 5.03 4.33 -4.53
N LEU A 257 5.41 4.49 -3.26
CA LEU A 257 4.49 4.52 -2.13
C LEU A 257 4.43 5.92 -1.50
N GLY A 258 3.29 6.59 -1.62
CA GLY A 258 2.94 7.82 -0.92
C GLY A 258 2.15 7.52 0.35
N GLN A 259 2.81 7.46 1.49
CA GLN A 259 2.19 7.16 2.79
C GLN A 259 1.77 8.48 3.45
N MET A 260 0.61 9.00 3.03
CA MET A 260 0.14 10.35 3.31
C MET A 260 -1.11 10.39 4.21
N ASN A 261 -1.45 9.30 4.90
CA ASN A 261 -2.60 9.29 5.82
C ASN A 261 -2.44 10.31 6.95
N ASP A 262 -3.54 10.87 7.43
CA ASP A 262 -3.57 11.72 8.63
C ASP A 262 -3.95 10.92 9.88
N GLY A 263 -4.54 9.74 9.74
CA GLY A 263 -4.83 8.81 10.82
C GLY A 263 -3.65 7.94 11.24
N ASN A 264 -3.82 7.22 12.34
CA ASN A 264 -2.84 6.24 12.79
C ASN A 264 -2.67 5.12 11.76
N THR A 265 -1.42 4.80 11.41
CA THR A 265 -1.13 3.87 10.32
C THR A 265 -0.03 2.88 10.69
N VAL A 266 -0.28 1.59 10.43
CA VAL A 266 0.76 0.55 10.34
C VAL A 266 0.81 0.07 8.89
N SER A 267 1.97 0.14 8.26
CA SER A 267 2.14 -0.31 6.87
C SER A 267 3.38 -1.18 6.73
N GLU A 268 3.19 -2.34 6.12
CA GLU A 268 4.25 -3.28 5.77
C GLU A 268 4.31 -3.44 4.25
N ASN A 269 5.50 -3.26 3.68
CA ASN A 269 5.78 -3.56 2.28
C ASN A 269 6.93 -4.56 2.22
N THR A 270 6.68 -5.76 1.73
CA THR A 270 7.68 -6.84 1.65
C THR A 270 7.82 -7.35 0.23
N THR A 271 9.05 -7.43 -0.26
CA THR A 271 9.37 -8.01 -1.56
C THR A 271 10.27 -9.23 -1.41
N HIS A 272 9.82 -10.36 -1.92
CA HIS A 272 10.59 -11.59 -1.99
C HIS A 272 11.21 -11.74 -3.38
N LEU A 273 12.52 -11.59 -3.47
CA LEU A 273 13.32 -11.80 -4.68
C LEU A 273 13.63 -13.30 -4.82
N ILE A 274 12.66 -14.05 -5.37
CA ILE A 274 12.67 -15.52 -5.40
C ILE A 274 13.59 -16.04 -6.51
N GLY A 275 13.50 -15.43 -7.69
CA GLY A 275 14.24 -15.90 -8.86
C GLY A 275 15.66 -15.35 -8.96
N GLU A 276 16.53 -16.06 -9.67
CA GLU A 276 17.84 -15.52 -10.06
C GLU A 276 17.68 -14.26 -10.91
N GLY A 277 18.50 -13.25 -10.67
CA GLY A 277 18.47 -11.95 -11.36
C GLY A 277 17.22 -11.10 -11.08
N SER A 278 16.41 -11.47 -10.08
CA SER A 278 15.23 -10.69 -9.71
C SER A 278 15.61 -9.31 -9.12
N TYR A 279 14.73 -8.34 -9.35
CA TYR A 279 14.99 -6.94 -8.99
C TYR A 279 13.80 -6.31 -8.27
N ALA A 280 14.07 -5.52 -7.23
CA ALA A 280 13.08 -4.67 -6.59
C ALA A 280 13.64 -3.28 -6.25
N ASP A 281 12.82 -2.25 -6.45
CA ASP A 281 13.13 -0.88 -6.05
C ASP A 281 11.91 -0.26 -5.34
N THR A 282 12.06 0.04 -4.05
CA THR A 282 10.97 0.60 -3.23
C THR A 282 11.26 2.05 -2.89
N LYS A 283 10.47 2.96 -3.42
CA LYS A 283 10.53 4.39 -3.15
C LYS A 283 9.33 4.84 -2.32
N THR A 284 9.59 5.43 -1.16
CA THR A 284 8.54 5.86 -0.23
C THR A 284 8.70 7.32 0.16
N VAL A 285 7.58 8.05 0.10
CA VAL A 285 7.46 9.41 0.63
C VAL A 285 6.38 9.43 1.70
N THR A 286 6.70 10.06 2.84
CA THR A 286 5.76 10.20 3.95
C THR A 286 5.71 11.63 4.44
N ILE A 287 4.52 12.13 4.76
CA ILE A 287 4.34 13.39 5.50
C ILE A 287 3.42 13.14 6.67
N GLY A 288 3.98 13.26 7.88
CA GLY A 288 3.23 13.18 9.13
C GLY A 288 2.90 14.57 9.69
N ARG A 289 1.66 14.73 10.21
CA ARG A 289 1.19 15.97 10.86
C ARG A 289 0.23 15.66 11.99
N GLY A 290 -0.20 16.71 12.74
CA GLY A 290 -1.08 16.53 13.89
C GLY A 290 -0.42 15.72 15.01
N THR A 291 -1.14 14.78 15.58
CA THR A 291 -0.69 13.90 16.68
C THR A 291 -0.61 12.43 16.25
N GLN A 292 -0.69 12.17 14.96
CA GLN A 292 -0.73 10.81 14.39
C GLN A 292 0.51 9.98 14.72
N LYS A 293 0.32 8.69 14.80
CA LYS A 293 1.40 7.70 14.98
C LYS A 293 1.44 6.76 13.79
N GLN A 294 2.62 6.61 13.23
CA GLN A 294 2.83 5.83 12.03
C GLN A 294 3.99 4.85 12.22
N ASN A 295 3.85 3.67 11.69
CA ASN A 295 4.91 2.66 11.63
C ASN A 295 4.99 2.09 10.21
N PHE A 296 6.14 2.25 9.59
CA PHE A 296 6.38 1.87 8.21
C PHE A 296 7.54 0.88 8.14
N THR A 297 7.23 -0.37 7.85
CA THR A 297 8.23 -1.42 7.64
C THR A 297 8.33 -1.74 6.16
N THR A 298 9.53 -1.61 5.59
CA THR A 298 9.84 -2.03 4.22
C THR A 298 10.90 -3.11 4.26
N GLN A 299 10.64 -4.22 3.58
CA GLN A 299 11.50 -5.40 3.65
C GLN A 299 11.81 -5.91 2.23
N VAL A 300 13.06 -6.29 2.01
CA VAL A 300 13.48 -7.01 0.80
C VAL A 300 14.23 -8.25 1.22
N PHE A 301 13.71 -9.41 0.80
CA PHE A 301 14.29 -10.72 1.05
C PHE A 301 14.89 -11.29 -0.23
N HIS A 302 16.20 -11.49 -0.24
CA HIS A 302 16.93 -12.06 -1.35
C HIS A 302 17.03 -13.58 -1.17
N HIS A 303 16.37 -14.33 -2.05
CA HIS A 303 16.42 -15.80 -2.12
C HIS A 303 17.18 -16.28 -3.36
N GLY A 304 17.01 -15.56 -4.49
CA GLY A 304 17.67 -15.86 -5.75
C GLY A 304 19.07 -15.27 -5.82
N LYS A 305 19.98 -15.96 -6.56
CA LYS A 305 21.32 -15.43 -6.87
C LYS A 305 21.21 -14.18 -7.76
N HIS A 306 22.23 -13.33 -7.70
CA HIS A 306 22.31 -12.10 -8.52
C HIS A 306 21.08 -11.19 -8.39
N SER A 307 20.33 -11.30 -7.28
CA SER A 307 19.17 -10.44 -7.05
C SER A 307 19.59 -9.05 -6.55
N GLU A 308 18.81 -8.05 -6.91
CA GLU A 308 19.08 -6.66 -6.54
C GLU A 308 17.87 -6.05 -5.82
N GLY A 309 18.09 -5.42 -4.67
CA GLY A 309 17.03 -4.84 -3.85
C GLY A 309 17.39 -3.46 -3.29
N TYR A 310 16.53 -2.48 -3.57
CA TYR A 310 16.75 -1.10 -3.17
C TYR A 310 15.58 -0.55 -2.37
N ILE A 311 15.90 0.17 -1.28
CA ILE A 311 14.91 0.86 -0.43
C ILE A 311 15.34 2.33 -0.31
N LEU A 312 14.47 3.24 -0.71
CA LEU A 312 14.66 4.68 -0.54
C LEU A 312 13.44 5.32 0.11
N LYS A 313 13.60 5.79 1.35
CA LYS A 313 12.52 6.40 2.13
C LYS A 313 12.87 7.81 2.55
N HIS A 314 11.99 8.76 2.24
CA HIS A 314 12.07 10.12 2.79
C HIS A 314 10.78 10.47 3.54
N GLY A 315 10.92 10.88 4.79
CA GLY A 315 9.80 11.29 5.65
C GLY A 315 9.95 12.71 6.17
N VAL A 316 8.84 13.43 6.25
CA VAL A 316 8.77 14.76 6.87
C VAL A 316 7.76 14.71 8.01
N MET A 317 8.21 15.04 9.24
CA MET A 317 7.37 15.04 10.44
C MET A 317 7.14 16.45 10.95
N ARG A 318 5.87 16.81 11.10
CA ARG A 318 5.40 18.12 11.55
C ARG A 318 4.66 18.01 12.88
N GLU A 319 4.47 19.14 13.53
CA GLU A 319 3.66 19.29 14.75
C GLU A 319 4.07 18.28 15.84
N GLU A 320 3.23 17.33 16.23
CA GLU A 320 3.51 16.28 17.21
C GLU A 320 3.47 14.86 16.59
N ALA A 321 3.51 14.78 15.26
CA ALA A 321 3.46 13.50 14.56
C ALA A 321 4.67 12.63 14.90
N THR A 322 4.42 11.33 15.02
CA THR A 322 5.47 10.32 15.26
C THR A 322 5.47 9.30 14.13
N ALA A 323 6.64 9.03 13.54
CA ALA A 323 6.80 7.93 12.59
C ALA A 323 8.04 7.10 12.89
N ILE A 324 7.91 5.79 12.76
CA ILE A 324 8.99 4.82 12.83
C ILE A 324 9.19 4.26 11.42
N PHE A 325 10.40 4.38 10.89
CA PHE A 325 10.79 3.84 9.60
C PHE A 325 11.72 2.66 9.83
N ASN A 326 11.26 1.46 9.45
CA ASN A 326 12.06 0.25 9.50
C ASN A 326 12.40 -0.19 8.07
N GLY A 327 13.67 -0.27 7.73
CA GLY A 327 14.16 -0.87 6.50
C GLY A 327 14.85 -2.18 6.81
N ILE A 328 14.44 -3.27 6.20
CA ILE A 328 15.04 -4.59 6.44
C ILE A 328 15.48 -5.17 5.09
N THR A 329 16.77 -5.40 4.94
CA THR A 329 17.31 -6.18 3.83
C THR A 329 17.83 -7.49 4.37
N LYS A 330 17.26 -8.60 3.92
CA LYS A 330 17.71 -9.94 4.28
C LYS A 330 18.27 -10.67 3.06
N ILE A 331 19.48 -11.18 3.16
CA ILE A 331 20.11 -12.01 2.13
C ILE A 331 20.25 -13.41 2.68
N GLU A 332 19.46 -14.35 2.14
CA GLU A 332 19.44 -15.74 2.58
C GLU A 332 20.66 -16.50 2.08
N HIS A 333 21.02 -17.55 2.79
CA HIS A 333 22.08 -18.46 2.36
C HIS A 333 21.75 -19.07 0.97
N GLY A 334 22.72 -19.00 0.05
CA GLY A 334 22.55 -19.41 -1.35
C GLY A 334 22.21 -18.27 -2.31
N ALA A 335 21.83 -17.09 -1.84
CA ALA A 335 21.58 -15.90 -2.66
C ALA A 335 22.88 -15.14 -3.02
N SER A 336 23.89 -15.87 -3.50
CA SER A 336 25.21 -15.30 -3.81
C SER A 336 25.13 -14.26 -4.94
N LYS A 337 26.07 -13.27 -4.92
CA LYS A 337 26.16 -12.15 -5.87
C LYS A 337 24.96 -11.18 -5.79
N SER A 338 24.16 -11.26 -4.72
CA SER A 338 23.08 -10.31 -4.51
C SER A 338 23.61 -8.96 -4.03
N ASN A 339 22.85 -7.90 -4.33
CA ASN A 339 23.11 -6.55 -3.86
C ASN A 339 21.87 -5.95 -3.18
N GLY A 340 22.04 -5.45 -1.94
CA GLY A 340 20.97 -4.84 -1.18
C GLY A 340 21.38 -3.48 -0.61
N GLU A 341 20.70 -2.40 -0.99
CA GLU A 341 20.96 -1.07 -0.49
C GLU A 341 19.71 -0.42 0.08
N GLN A 342 19.85 0.27 1.20
CA GLN A 342 18.75 1.00 1.82
C GLN A 342 19.17 2.37 2.33
N THR A 343 18.32 3.36 2.11
CA THR A 343 18.50 4.73 2.59
C THR A 343 17.20 5.25 3.20
N GLU A 344 17.28 5.70 4.44
CA GLU A 344 16.15 6.28 5.16
C GLU A 344 16.52 7.67 5.66
N ARG A 345 15.72 8.68 5.28
CA ARG A 345 15.96 10.08 5.69
C ARG A 345 14.69 10.68 6.28
N VAL A 346 14.79 11.28 7.46
CA VAL A 346 13.66 11.92 8.13
C VAL A 346 13.99 13.35 8.49
N LEU A 347 13.12 14.27 8.06
CA LEU A 347 13.20 15.68 8.38
C LEU A 347 12.12 16.05 9.40
N MET A 348 12.51 16.52 10.57
CA MET A 348 11.60 17.00 11.61
C MET A 348 11.47 18.52 11.55
N LEU A 349 10.23 19.03 11.50
CA LEU A 349 9.94 20.45 11.38
C LEU A 349 9.57 21.09 12.72
N SER A 350 9.28 20.29 13.75
CA SER A 350 8.98 20.78 15.09
C SER A 350 9.77 20.05 16.17
N GLU A 351 9.84 20.64 17.36
CA GLU A 351 10.51 20.03 18.51
C GLU A 351 9.76 18.83 19.08
N LYS A 352 8.44 18.79 18.87
CA LYS A 352 7.57 17.71 19.34
C LYS A 352 7.41 16.57 18.34
N ALA A 353 7.77 16.79 17.09
CA ALA A 353 7.77 15.75 16.07
C ALA A 353 8.85 14.71 16.37
N ARG A 354 8.55 13.46 16.07
CA ARG A 354 9.49 12.35 16.21
C ARG A 354 9.54 11.50 14.93
N GLY A 355 10.77 11.26 14.48
CA GLY A 355 11.02 10.30 13.41
C GLY A 355 12.19 9.40 13.82
N ASP A 356 12.00 8.09 13.79
CA ASP A 356 13.05 7.10 14.00
C ASP A 356 13.32 6.37 12.68
N ALA A 357 14.58 6.24 12.29
CA ALA A 357 15.01 5.44 11.16
C ALA A 357 15.84 4.26 11.66
N ASN A 358 15.39 3.04 11.35
CA ASN A 358 15.98 1.80 11.84
C ASN A 358 16.33 0.90 10.64
N PRO A 359 17.46 1.13 9.96
CA PRO A 359 17.92 0.24 8.91
C PRO A 359 18.54 -1.02 9.51
N ILE A 360 18.13 -2.19 9.01
CA ILE A 360 18.55 -3.51 9.48
C ILE A 360 19.06 -4.33 8.30
N LEU A 361 20.28 -4.89 8.42
CA LEU A 361 20.83 -5.85 7.48
C LEU A 361 20.96 -7.21 8.16
N LEU A 362 20.35 -8.23 7.53
CA LEU A 362 20.41 -9.62 7.96
C LEU A 362 21.05 -10.42 6.82
N ILE A 363 22.33 -10.76 6.95
CA ILE A 363 23.11 -11.32 5.84
C ILE A 363 23.62 -12.70 6.24
N ASP A 364 23.12 -13.75 5.56
CA ASP A 364 23.47 -15.14 5.77
C ASP A 364 24.31 -15.71 4.60
N GLU A 365 24.86 -14.84 3.73
CA GLU A 365 25.65 -15.19 2.55
C GLU A 365 26.94 -14.35 2.47
N ASP A 366 28.07 -14.97 2.14
CA ASP A 366 29.38 -14.29 2.17
C ASP A 366 29.67 -13.47 0.93
N ASP A 367 29.21 -13.93 -0.26
CA ASP A 367 29.55 -13.34 -1.56
C ASP A 367 28.43 -12.38 -2.03
N VAL A 368 28.26 -11.26 -1.32
CA VAL A 368 27.22 -10.27 -1.55
C VAL A 368 27.71 -8.86 -1.32
N THR A 369 26.96 -7.89 -1.82
CA THR A 369 27.12 -6.47 -1.49
C THR A 369 25.89 -6.00 -0.72
N ALA A 370 26.08 -5.32 0.40
CA ALA A 370 24.98 -4.73 1.14
C ALA A 370 25.41 -3.42 1.81
N GLY A 371 24.49 -2.47 1.85
CA GLY A 371 24.73 -1.19 2.49
C GLY A 371 23.45 -0.57 3.04
N HIS A 372 23.60 0.23 4.10
CA HIS A 372 22.52 1.05 4.58
C HIS A 372 22.98 2.47 4.98
N ALA A 373 22.07 3.43 4.89
CA ALA A 373 22.26 4.77 5.39
C ALA A 373 20.99 5.28 6.06
N ALA A 374 21.15 5.95 7.20
CA ALA A 374 20.03 6.60 7.86
C ALA A 374 20.42 8.01 8.31
N SER A 375 19.49 8.95 8.18
CA SER A 375 19.65 10.29 8.75
C SER A 375 18.32 10.81 9.29
N VAL A 376 18.36 11.33 10.51
CA VAL A 376 17.22 12.00 11.14
C VAL A 376 17.71 13.36 11.61
N GLY A 377 17.06 14.41 11.16
CA GLY A 377 17.50 15.78 11.46
C GLY A 377 16.38 16.80 11.42
N ARG A 378 16.72 18.02 11.81
CA ARG A 378 15.83 19.19 11.69
C ARG A 378 16.30 20.07 10.52
N ILE A 379 15.46 21.01 10.13
CA ILE A 379 15.86 22.03 9.18
C ILE A 379 17.08 22.79 9.74
N ASP A 380 18.09 22.96 8.90
CA ASP A 380 19.27 23.76 9.23
C ASP A 380 18.84 25.23 9.41
N PRO A 381 19.06 25.83 10.61
CA PRO A 381 18.71 27.21 10.86
C PRO A 381 19.42 28.21 9.91
N LEU A 382 20.61 27.87 9.42
CA LEU A 382 21.32 28.70 8.45
C LEU A 382 20.68 28.69 7.06
N GLN A 383 20.19 27.53 6.61
CA GLN A 383 19.43 27.44 5.35
C GLN A 383 18.13 28.25 5.46
N MET A 384 17.43 28.13 6.58
CA MET A 384 16.22 28.89 6.85
C MET A 384 16.52 30.39 6.84
N PHE A 385 17.53 30.83 7.60
CA PHE A 385 17.96 32.22 7.65
C PHE A 385 18.35 32.77 6.27
N TYR A 386 19.08 31.99 5.48
CA TYR A 386 19.47 32.39 4.14
C TYR A 386 18.26 32.66 3.23
N LEU A 387 17.27 31.75 3.20
CA LEU A 387 16.05 31.94 2.42
C LEU A 387 15.26 33.18 2.90
N MET A 388 15.10 33.34 4.21
CA MET A 388 14.41 34.48 4.79
C MET A 388 15.14 35.81 4.52
N SER A 389 16.47 35.83 4.51
CA SER A 389 17.27 37.02 4.18
C SER A 389 17.11 37.47 2.72
N ARG A 390 16.61 36.59 1.85
CA ARG A 390 16.24 36.88 0.46
C ARG A 390 14.80 37.35 0.29
N GLY A 391 14.08 37.61 1.40
CA GLY A 391 12.70 38.10 1.39
C GLY A 391 11.64 37.01 1.30
N ILE A 392 12.03 35.74 1.41
CA ILE A 392 11.09 34.60 1.45
C ILE A 392 10.52 34.50 2.87
N THR A 393 9.20 34.34 3.02
CA THR A 393 8.58 34.13 4.32
C THR A 393 9.03 32.81 4.95
N GLN A 394 9.00 32.70 6.28
CA GLN A 394 9.37 31.44 6.95
C GLN A 394 8.59 30.27 6.41
N LYS A 395 7.26 30.40 6.27
CA LYS A 395 6.37 29.35 5.76
C LYS A 395 6.76 28.89 4.34
N GLU A 396 7.07 29.84 3.47
CA GLU A 396 7.50 29.53 2.11
C GLU A 396 8.89 28.91 2.07
N ALA A 397 9.81 29.33 2.94
CA ALA A 397 11.12 28.74 3.08
C ALA A 397 11.05 27.27 3.55
N GLU A 398 10.21 26.99 4.55
CA GLU A 398 9.91 25.60 4.97
C GLU A 398 9.37 24.77 3.82
N ARG A 399 8.39 25.28 3.07
CA ARG A 399 7.82 24.61 1.90
C ARG A 399 8.90 24.25 0.87
N LEU A 400 9.74 25.19 0.53
CA LEU A 400 10.84 24.97 -0.45
C LEU A 400 11.84 23.92 0.04
N ILE A 401 12.18 23.93 1.32
CA ILE A 401 13.10 22.94 1.92
C ILE A 401 12.46 21.55 1.89
N ILE A 402 11.19 21.43 2.22
CA ILE A 402 10.46 20.15 2.16
C ILE A 402 10.47 19.58 0.74
N HIS A 403 10.11 20.40 -0.25
CA HIS A 403 10.15 19.97 -1.65
C HIS A 403 11.53 19.52 -2.08
N GLY A 404 12.56 20.31 -1.76
CA GLY A 404 13.96 19.93 -2.05
C GLY A 404 14.38 18.64 -1.37
N PHE A 405 13.90 18.39 -0.14
CA PHE A 405 14.19 17.16 0.60
C PHE A 405 13.51 15.93 0.01
N LEU A 406 12.26 16.06 -0.46
CA LEU A 406 11.50 14.97 -1.04
C LEU A 406 11.79 14.72 -2.53
N ALA A 407 12.28 15.74 -3.25
CA ALA A 407 12.57 15.68 -4.69
C ALA A 407 13.43 14.47 -5.12
N PRO A 408 14.49 14.05 -4.38
CA PRO A 408 15.27 12.89 -4.77
C PRO A 408 14.47 11.59 -4.90
N VAL A 409 13.40 11.44 -4.13
CA VAL A 409 12.48 10.29 -4.23
C VAL A 409 11.44 10.54 -5.31
N VAL A 410 10.73 11.67 -5.26
CA VAL A 410 9.65 12.01 -6.18
C VAL A 410 10.10 12.01 -7.64
N ASN A 411 11.28 12.55 -7.93
CA ASN A 411 11.80 12.62 -9.29
C ASN A 411 12.22 11.27 -9.87
N GLN A 412 12.41 10.26 -9.03
CA GLN A 412 12.77 8.90 -9.45
C GLN A 412 11.55 7.96 -9.57
N LEU A 413 10.33 8.45 -9.31
CA LEU A 413 9.14 7.62 -9.43
C LEU A 413 8.94 7.20 -10.89
N PRO A 414 8.67 5.93 -11.16
CA PRO A 414 8.63 5.39 -12.51
C PRO A 414 7.35 5.76 -13.29
N VAL A 415 6.36 6.34 -12.62
CA VAL A 415 5.04 6.63 -13.19
C VAL A 415 4.71 8.10 -13.04
N GLU A 416 4.56 8.82 -14.17
CA GLU A 416 4.35 10.28 -14.15
C GLU A 416 3.05 10.69 -13.41
N SER A 417 1.94 9.98 -13.62
CA SER A 417 0.69 10.26 -12.92
C SER A 417 0.80 10.10 -11.39
N VAL A 418 1.62 9.16 -10.92
CA VAL A 418 1.91 8.99 -9.48
C VAL A 418 2.76 10.15 -8.97
N LYS A 419 3.74 10.58 -9.74
CA LYS A 419 4.60 11.72 -9.40
C LYS A 419 3.79 13.03 -9.31
N GLU A 420 2.91 13.27 -10.26
CA GLU A 420 1.98 14.41 -10.23
C GLU A 420 1.09 14.37 -8.99
N ARG A 421 0.52 13.20 -8.69
CA ARG A 421 -0.32 13.01 -7.50
C ARG A 421 0.47 13.21 -6.20
N PHE A 422 1.69 12.69 -6.10
CA PHE A 422 2.55 12.94 -4.93
C PHE A 422 2.78 14.43 -4.73
N THR A 423 3.13 15.14 -5.80
CA THR A 423 3.38 16.58 -5.76
C THR A 423 2.15 17.35 -5.29
N GLU A 424 0.96 17.01 -5.80
CA GLU A 424 -0.31 17.63 -5.38
C GLU A 424 -0.60 17.39 -3.88
N VAL A 425 -0.47 16.14 -3.40
CA VAL A 425 -0.74 15.82 -2.00
C VAL A 425 0.30 16.45 -1.08
N ILE A 426 1.58 16.46 -1.46
CA ILE A 426 2.65 17.14 -0.74
C ILE A 426 2.32 18.63 -0.60
N GLU A 427 1.98 19.30 -1.70
CA GLU A 427 1.60 20.73 -1.68
C GLU A 427 0.43 21.01 -0.72
N ARG A 428 -0.57 20.14 -0.70
CA ARG A 428 -1.73 20.26 0.18
C ARG A 428 -1.37 20.10 1.66
N LYS A 429 -0.42 19.21 1.97
CA LYS A 429 0.00 18.90 3.36
C LYS A 429 1.04 19.86 3.92
N VAL A 430 1.76 20.58 3.08
CA VAL A 430 2.77 21.54 3.54
C VAL A 430 2.27 22.99 3.57
N LYS A 431 1.08 23.26 3.02
CA LYS A 431 0.39 24.55 3.17
C LYS A 431 -0.17 24.70 4.57
#